data_f97e8df962fc5cde2eb8fd7a6fbc2bef
#
_entry.id   f97e8df962fc5cde2eb8fd7a6fbc2bef
#
_cell.length_a   1.000
_cell.length_b   1.000
_cell.length_c   1.000
_cell.angle_alpha   90.00
_cell.angle_beta   90.00
_cell.angle_gamma   90.00
#
_symmetry.space_group_name_H-M   'P 1'
#
loop_
_entity.id
_entity.type
_entity.pdbx_description
1 polymer ?
#
loop_
_entity_poly.entity_id
_entity_poly.type
_entity_poly.pdbx_seq_one_letter_code
_entity_poly.pdbx_strand_id
1 'polypeptide(L)'
;MVLDFWTFCCINCLHVLDELRELEEKHRDTVVIVGVHSPKFVHEAEHQAVVDAVARYEVHHPVLDDPELATWKQYAVRAWPTLVVIDPEGYVVAQHAGEGHAHAIAKLVEELEAEHSAKGTLRRGDSPYVPPEPTAGDLKFPGKAVRLPDGHFLVADSGHHSLVELAEDGETVVRRIGDGERGFRDGTDGGDGGEGGERPRFSEPQGLALVPAGLGLDYDVIVADTVNHALRGVRLADGAVTTLAGTGKQWWQGSATEGPALEVDLSSPWDVAFFDGRVWIAMAGVHQLWAFDPVAGTVAVAAGTTNEGLVDGPVAEAWFAQPSGLAVSADGERLWVADSETSALRWVSREGMAVHTAVGSGLFDFGHRDGDAEQALLQHPLGVTVLPDGSVAVSDTYNHALRRFDPASGEVTTVATDLREPSGAVLVDGDIVVVESARHRLTRLRLPEEAVRVEAVAHRTQRAATEVAPGPLRLDVVFSAPSGQKLDERYGPSTRLLVSSTPPELLLSGSGADTDLSRELVLNGEVAEGVLHVSAMAASCDDDPEIEFPACHVHQQDWGVPVRLTEGGASRLPLVLAGME
;
A
#
# COMPACT_ATOMS: atom_id res chain seq x y z
N MET A 1 -9.08 -21.66 13.86
CA MET A 1 -9.32 -20.21 13.79
C MET A 1 -8.06 -19.54 13.29
N VAL A 2 -8.20 -18.55 12.42
CA VAL A 2 -7.08 -17.70 11.97
C VAL A 2 -7.35 -16.29 12.48
N LEU A 3 -6.38 -15.67 13.17
CA LEU A 3 -6.40 -14.25 13.48
C LEU A 3 -5.55 -13.54 12.43
N ASP A 4 -6.14 -12.54 11.78
CA ASP A 4 -5.46 -11.66 10.84
C ASP A 4 -5.25 -10.29 11.50
N PHE A 5 -4.02 -10.00 11.90
CA PHE A 5 -3.63 -8.71 12.44
C PHE A 5 -3.30 -7.75 11.30
N TRP A 6 -4.22 -6.87 11.02
CA TRP A 6 -4.19 -5.98 9.87
C TRP A 6 -4.46 -4.52 10.22
N THR A 7 -4.20 -3.64 9.28
CA THR A 7 -4.60 -2.24 9.31
C THR A 7 -4.91 -1.78 7.89
N PHE A 8 -5.86 -0.88 7.72
CA PHE A 8 -6.37 -0.56 6.38
C PHE A 8 -5.49 0.41 5.57
N CYS A 9 -4.47 1.02 6.16
CA CYS A 9 -3.47 1.79 5.39
C CYS A 9 -2.48 0.89 4.65
N CYS A 10 -2.26 -0.32 5.13
CA CYS A 10 -1.16 -1.18 4.72
C CYS A 10 -1.54 -2.03 3.50
N ILE A 11 -0.93 -1.77 2.35
CA ILE A 11 -1.22 -2.51 1.11
C ILE A 11 -0.95 -4.01 1.25
N ASN A 12 0.08 -4.42 1.98
CA ASN A 12 0.40 -5.83 2.20
C ASN A 12 -0.70 -6.52 3.04
N CYS A 13 -1.36 -5.78 3.94
CA CYS A 13 -2.53 -6.29 4.66
C CYS A 13 -3.72 -6.50 3.71
N LEU A 14 -3.91 -5.59 2.76
CA LEU A 14 -4.97 -5.72 1.75
C LEU A 14 -4.71 -6.92 0.83
N HIS A 15 -3.46 -7.20 0.47
CA HIS A 15 -3.10 -8.42 -0.26
C HIS A 15 -3.47 -9.67 0.54
N VAL A 16 -3.17 -9.71 1.83
CA VAL A 16 -3.53 -10.84 2.70
C VAL A 16 -5.04 -11.01 2.82
N LEU A 17 -5.81 -9.94 2.93
CA LEU A 17 -7.28 -10.02 2.90
C LEU A 17 -7.77 -10.73 1.62
N ASP A 18 -7.18 -10.42 0.46
CA ASP A 18 -7.53 -11.08 -0.80
C ASP A 18 -7.08 -12.53 -0.86
N GLU A 19 -5.88 -12.84 -0.38
CA GLU A 19 -5.38 -14.22 -0.27
C GLU A 19 -6.28 -15.09 0.63
N LEU A 20 -6.83 -14.53 1.69
CA LEU A 20 -7.69 -15.24 2.64
C LEU A 20 -9.09 -15.55 2.10
N ARG A 21 -9.58 -14.84 1.06
CA ARG A 21 -10.92 -15.07 0.49
C ARG A 21 -11.10 -16.50 -0.01
N GLU A 22 -10.10 -17.04 -0.71
CA GLU A 22 -10.13 -18.41 -1.22
C GLU A 22 -10.15 -19.43 -0.06
N LEU A 23 -9.37 -19.18 0.98
CA LEU A 23 -9.33 -19.99 2.19
C LEU A 23 -10.69 -20.01 2.91
N GLU A 24 -11.31 -18.84 3.05
CA GLU A 24 -12.64 -18.71 3.67
C GLU A 24 -13.70 -19.48 2.88
N GLU A 25 -13.74 -19.34 1.57
CA GLU A 25 -14.72 -20.01 0.73
C GLU A 25 -14.56 -21.53 0.79
N LYS A 26 -13.32 -22.01 0.67
CA LYS A 26 -13.00 -23.44 0.67
C LYS A 26 -13.29 -24.12 2.00
N HIS A 27 -13.04 -23.46 3.11
CA HIS A 27 -13.11 -24.04 4.47
C HIS A 27 -14.18 -23.36 5.35
N ARG A 28 -15.22 -22.80 4.74
CA ARG A 28 -16.24 -21.99 5.43
C ARG A 28 -16.97 -22.68 6.59
N ASP A 29 -16.96 -24.02 6.63
CA ASP A 29 -17.62 -24.83 7.69
C ASP A 29 -16.64 -25.26 8.80
N THR A 30 -15.35 -25.01 8.66
CA THR A 30 -14.29 -25.45 9.58
C THR A 30 -13.36 -24.35 10.04
N VAL A 31 -13.14 -23.33 9.23
CA VAL A 31 -12.28 -22.19 9.54
C VAL A 31 -13.12 -20.96 9.89
N VAL A 32 -12.76 -20.30 10.96
CA VAL A 32 -13.22 -18.95 11.28
C VAL A 32 -11.99 -18.04 11.19
N ILE A 33 -12.04 -17.07 10.30
CA ILE A 33 -11.09 -15.96 10.28
C ILE A 33 -11.65 -14.85 11.15
N VAL A 34 -10.82 -14.17 11.89
CA VAL A 34 -11.13 -12.97 12.66
C VAL A 34 -10.07 -11.93 12.34
N GLY A 35 -10.47 -10.87 11.67
CA GLY A 35 -9.62 -9.71 11.48
C GLY A 35 -9.39 -9.03 12.84
N VAL A 36 -8.16 -8.74 13.19
CA VAL A 36 -7.80 -7.92 14.35
C VAL A 36 -7.24 -6.62 13.81
N HIS A 37 -8.10 -5.62 13.70
CA HIS A 37 -7.70 -4.32 13.20
C HIS A 37 -6.87 -3.59 14.25
N SER A 38 -5.60 -3.42 13.97
CA SER A 38 -4.60 -2.85 14.90
C SER A 38 -4.01 -1.59 14.24
N PRO A 39 -4.40 -0.38 14.69
CA PRO A 39 -4.10 0.86 13.99
C PRO A 39 -2.60 1.20 13.98
N LYS A 40 -2.13 1.74 12.86
CA LYS A 40 -0.80 2.34 12.67
C LYS A 40 -0.86 3.87 12.79
N PHE A 41 -1.90 4.48 12.23
CA PHE A 41 -2.17 5.92 12.27
C PHE A 41 -3.30 6.25 13.24
N VAL A 42 -3.37 7.53 13.66
CA VAL A 42 -4.42 7.97 14.61
C VAL A 42 -5.81 7.82 14.03
N HIS A 43 -6.01 8.16 12.76
CA HIS A 43 -7.28 8.00 12.06
C HIS A 43 -7.78 6.55 12.10
N GLU A 44 -6.89 5.59 11.98
CA GLU A 44 -7.24 4.17 12.01
C GLU A 44 -7.75 3.67 13.37
N ALA A 45 -7.52 4.41 14.44
CA ALA A 45 -8.08 4.11 15.75
C ALA A 45 -9.55 4.56 15.91
N GLU A 46 -10.10 5.28 14.93
CA GLU A 46 -11.49 5.71 14.93
C GLU A 46 -12.39 4.54 14.51
N HIS A 47 -13.31 4.14 15.38
CA HIS A 47 -14.22 3.01 15.10
C HIS A 47 -14.96 3.14 13.76
N GLN A 48 -15.44 4.35 13.40
CA GLN A 48 -16.14 4.55 12.13
C GLN A 48 -15.23 4.33 10.93
N ALA A 49 -13.94 4.69 11.01
CA ALA A 49 -12.98 4.44 9.94
C ALA A 49 -12.76 2.92 9.73
N VAL A 50 -12.76 2.14 10.82
CA VAL A 50 -12.70 0.67 10.73
C VAL A 50 -13.95 0.10 10.07
N VAL A 51 -15.15 0.60 10.42
CA VAL A 51 -16.41 0.19 9.79
C VAL A 51 -16.41 0.52 8.29
N ASP A 52 -15.94 1.71 7.93
CA ASP A 52 -15.84 2.15 6.53
C ASP A 52 -14.82 1.28 5.76
N ALA A 53 -13.69 0.92 6.38
CA ALA A 53 -12.68 0.05 5.79
C ALA A 53 -13.20 -1.38 5.57
N VAL A 54 -13.93 -1.96 6.53
CA VAL A 54 -14.59 -3.27 6.37
C VAL A 54 -15.56 -3.27 5.18
N ALA A 55 -16.31 -2.18 5.00
CA ALA A 55 -17.24 -2.04 3.87
C ALA A 55 -16.51 -1.78 2.54
N ARG A 56 -15.39 -1.02 2.57
CA ARG A 56 -14.56 -0.68 1.39
C ARG A 56 -13.89 -1.90 0.81
N TYR A 57 -13.24 -2.69 1.66
CA TYR A 57 -12.44 -3.86 1.26
C TYR A 57 -13.23 -5.16 1.30
N GLU A 58 -14.55 -5.07 1.46
CA GLU A 58 -15.45 -6.23 1.44
C GLU A 58 -14.97 -7.38 2.33
N VAL A 59 -14.63 -7.05 3.59
CA VAL A 59 -14.17 -8.03 4.57
C VAL A 59 -15.38 -8.89 5.00
N HIS A 60 -15.32 -10.20 4.74
CA HIS A 60 -16.43 -11.13 4.94
C HIS A 60 -16.35 -11.95 6.23
N HIS A 61 -15.48 -11.56 7.16
CA HIS A 61 -15.32 -12.19 8.46
C HIS A 61 -15.46 -11.16 9.59
N PRO A 62 -15.67 -11.61 10.85
CA PRO A 62 -15.71 -10.70 11.99
C PRO A 62 -14.41 -9.93 12.15
N VAL A 63 -14.52 -8.65 12.49
CA VAL A 63 -13.38 -7.79 12.77
C VAL A 63 -13.43 -7.34 14.23
N LEU A 64 -12.36 -7.59 14.96
CA LEU A 64 -12.10 -7.05 16.28
C LEU A 64 -11.36 -5.73 16.12
N ASP A 65 -11.95 -4.65 16.61
CA ASP A 65 -11.32 -3.35 16.69
C ASP A 65 -10.41 -3.31 17.93
N ASP A 66 -9.09 -3.16 17.71
CA ASP A 66 -8.03 -3.20 18.75
C ASP A 66 -7.29 -1.85 18.84
N PRO A 67 -7.98 -0.72 19.10
CA PRO A 67 -7.40 0.63 19.03
C PRO A 67 -6.26 0.88 20.03
N GLU A 68 -6.21 0.13 21.12
CA GLU A 68 -5.16 0.21 22.15
C GLU A 68 -4.06 -0.84 21.97
N LEU A 69 -4.10 -1.63 20.89
CA LEU A 69 -3.18 -2.72 20.62
C LEU A 69 -3.13 -3.75 21.77
N ALA A 70 -4.25 -4.02 22.41
CA ALA A 70 -4.33 -4.95 23.54
C ALA A 70 -4.16 -6.40 23.07
N THR A 71 -4.89 -6.78 22.02
CA THR A 71 -4.79 -8.11 21.40
C THR A 71 -3.45 -8.27 20.69
N TRP A 72 -3.00 -7.25 19.97
CA TRP A 72 -1.66 -7.18 19.39
C TRP A 72 -0.55 -7.54 20.38
N LYS A 73 -0.58 -6.92 21.58
CA LYS A 73 0.40 -7.18 22.64
C LYS A 73 0.29 -8.60 23.20
N GLN A 74 -0.93 -9.13 23.38
CA GLN A 74 -1.16 -10.47 23.91
C GLN A 74 -0.60 -11.57 23.02
N TYR A 75 -0.70 -11.38 21.69
CA TYR A 75 -0.13 -12.31 20.72
C TYR A 75 1.31 -11.98 20.31
N ALA A 76 1.94 -11.00 20.97
CA ALA A 76 3.31 -10.55 20.71
C ALA A 76 3.57 -10.20 19.23
N VAL A 77 2.57 -9.67 18.53
CA VAL A 77 2.66 -9.24 17.14
C VAL A 77 3.62 -8.06 17.03
N ARG A 78 4.40 -8.00 15.95
CA ARG A 78 5.45 -6.98 15.76
C ARG A 78 5.41 -6.30 14.39
N ALA A 79 4.67 -6.85 13.43
CA ALA A 79 4.57 -6.33 12.08
C ALA A 79 3.17 -6.52 11.50
N TRP A 80 2.78 -5.68 10.55
CA TRP A 80 1.61 -5.86 9.71
C TRP A 80 2.05 -6.37 8.34
N PRO A 81 1.27 -7.28 7.74
CA PRO A 81 0.27 -8.15 8.38
C PRO A 81 0.92 -9.22 9.25
N THR A 82 0.14 -9.84 10.16
CA THR A 82 0.55 -11.06 10.87
C THR A 82 -0.64 -11.99 11.00
N LEU A 83 -0.48 -13.24 10.57
CA LEU A 83 -1.47 -14.29 10.68
C LEU A 83 -1.12 -15.25 11.83
N VAL A 84 -2.11 -15.55 12.68
CA VAL A 84 -1.96 -16.50 13.79
C VAL A 84 -2.97 -17.61 13.63
N VAL A 85 -2.51 -18.86 13.54
CA VAL A 85 -3.36 -20.05 13.44
C VAL A 85 -3.55 -20.68 14.80
N ILE A 86 -4.80 -20.89 15.19
CA ILE A 86 -5.19 -21.48 16.46
C ILE A 86 -5.99 -22.75 16.18
N ASP A 87 -5.58 -23.86 16.78
CA ASP A 87 -6.22 -25.15 16.62
C ASP A 87 -7.60 -25.24 17.33
N PRO A 88 -8.40 -26.30 17.11
CA PRO A 88 -9.67 -26.50 17.79
C PRO A 88 -9.60 -26.69 19.31
N GLU A 89 -8.42 -26.93 19.88
CA GLU A 89 -8.20 -27.07 21.34
C GLU A 89 -7.75 -25.74 21.97
N GLY A 90 -7.53 -24.68 21.13
CA GLY A 90 -7.18 -23.32 21.57
C GLY A 90 -5.69 -23.04 21.65
N TYR A 91 -4.86 -23.88 21.08
CA TYR A 91 -3.40 -23.64 21.03
C TYR A 91 -2.99 -22.90 19.77
N VAL A 92 -2.09 -21.93 19.90
CA VAL A 92 -1.43 -21.30 18.77
C VAL A 92 -0.47 -22.32 18.15
N VAL A 93 -0.67 -22.67 16.90
CA VAL A 93 0.11 -23.68 16.16
C VAL A 93 1.00 -23.09 15.10
N ALA A 94 0.69 -21.87 14.63
CA ALA A 94 1.54 -21.12 13.70
C ALA A 94 1.35 -19.61 13.88
N GLN A 95 2.40 -18.85 13.54
CA GLN A 95 2.38 -17.39 13.44
C GLN A 95 3.28 -16.97 12.28
N HIS A 96 2.73 -16.25 11.32
CA HIS A 96 3.40 -15.78 10.12
C HIS A 96 3.27 -14.27 10.02
N ALA A 97 4.39 -13.57 9.80
CA ALA A 97 4.40 -12.14 9.56
C ALA A 97 4.73 -11.86 8.09
N GLY A 98 4.07 -10.90 7.48
CA GLY A 98 4.16 -10.59 6.06
C GLY A 98 3.04 -11.23 5.23
N GLU A 99 3.11 -11.06 3.94
CA GLU A 99 2.17 -11.60 2.93
C GLU A 99 2.69 -12.91 2.30
N GLY A 100 1.87 -13.58 1.46
CA GLY A 100 2.24 -14.79 0.72
C GLY A 100 2.14 -16.09 1.51
N HIS A 101 1.50 -16.08 2.69
CA HIS A 101 1.40 -17.26 3.56
C HIS A 101 0.10 -18.06 3.42
N ALA A 102 -0.86 -17.60 2.58
CA ALA A 102 -2.19 -18.24 2.47
C ALA A 102 -2.09 -19.71 2.04
N HIS A 103 -1.19 -20.05 1.14
CA HIS A 103 -1.00 -21.44 0.69
C HIS A 103 -0.50 -22.36 1.82
N ALA A 104 0.50 -21.92 2.57
CA ALA A 104 1.03 -22.68 3.72
C ALA A 104 -0.04 -22.85 4.81
N ILE A 105 -0.82 -21.79 5.07
CA ILE A 105 -1.94 -21.84 6.02
C ILE A 105 -3.04 -22.79 5.52
N ALA A 106 -3.38 -22.78 4.23
CA ALA A 106 -4.37 -23.71 3.66
C ALA A 106 -3.98 -25.18 3.88
N LYS A 107 -2.70 -25.51 3.65
CA LYS A 107 -2.17 -26.86 3.92
C LYS A 107 -2.23 -27.22 5.41
N LEU A 108 -1.81 -26.30 6.29
CA LEU A 108 -1.89 -26.49 7.74
C LEU A 108 -3.35 -26.69 8.19
N VAL A 109 -4.30 -25.95 7.62
CA VAL A 109 -5.74 -26.12 7.89
C VAL A 109 -6.20 -27.52 7.52
N GLU A 110 -5.82 -28.05 6.36
CA GLU A 110 -6.18 -29.41 5.94
C GLU A 110 -5.62 -30.48 6.92
N GLU A 111 -4.39 -30.30 7.39
CA GLU A 111 -3.75 -31.17 8.40
C GLU A 111 -4.49 -31.12 9.73
N LEU A 112 -4.82 -29.91 10.23
CA LEU A 112 -5.59 -29.72 11.45
C LEU A 112 -7.01 -30.27 11.36
N GLU A 113 -7.68 -30.11 10.22
CA GLU A 113 -8.99 -30.72 9.97
C GLU A 113 -8.95 -32.24 10.08
N ALA A 114 -7.96 -32.87 9.47
CA ALA A 114 -7.79 -34.33 9.53
C ALA A 114 -7.49 -34.80 10.95
N GLU A 115 -6.56 -34.14 11.64
CA GLU A 115 -6.16 -34.49 13.02
C GLU A 115 -7.32 -34.33 14.01
N HIS A 116 -7.97 -33.15 14.00
CA HIS A 116 -9.01 -32.84 14.99
C HIS A 116 -10.35 -33.51 14.67
N SER A 117 -10.59 -33.88 13.39
CA SER A 117 -11.69 -34.80 13.05
C SER A 117 -11.46 -36.18 13.67
N ALA A 118 -10.23 -36.73 13.58
CA ALA A 118 -9.89 -38.00 14.18
C ALA A 118 -9.94 -37.98 15.72
N LYS A 119 -9.55 -36.85 16.33
CA LYS A 119 -9.67 -36.62 17.79
C LYS A 119 -11.09 -36.38 18.27
N GLY A 120 -12.01 -35.98 17.38
CA GLY A 120 -13.38 -35.56 17.71
C GLY A 120 -13.45 -34.17 18.37
N THR A 121 -12.42 -33.34 18.22
CA THR A 121 -12.34 -31.97 18.73
C THR A 121 -12.73 -30.92 17.68
N LEU A 122 -12.75 -31.26 16.38
CA LEU A 122 -13.22 -30.38 15.33
C LEU A 122 -14.75 -30.20 15.42
N ARG A 123 -15.19 -28.96 15.38
CA ARG A 123 -16.62 -28.60 15.29
C ARG A 123 -16.86 -27.92 13.97
N ARG A 124 -17.81 -28.44 13.18
CA ARG A 124 -18.24 -27.83 11.93
C ARG A 124 -19.48 -26.98 12.15
N GLY A 125 -19.58 -25.88 11.43
CA GLY A 125 -20.72 -24.99 11.47
C GLY A 125 -20.55 -23.79 10.57
N ASP A 126 -21.61 -23.03 10.36
CA ASP A 126 -21.53 -21.79 9.58
C ASP A 126 -20.85 -20.69 10.41
N SER A 127 -20.18 -19.75 9.71
CA SER A 127 -19.62 -18.55 10.33
C SER A 127 -20.74 -17.74 11.01
N PRO A 128 -20.54 -17.23 12.24
CA PRO A 128 -21.48 -16.35 12.89
C PRO A 128 -21.53 -14.93 12.28
N TYR A 129 -20.72 -14.67 11.26
CA TYR A 129 -20.62 -13.36 10.64
C TYR A 129 -21.89 -13.00 9.85
N VAL A 130 -22.38 -11.79 10.11
CA VAL A 130 -23.46 -11.18 9.34
C VAL A 130 -22.85 -9.96 8.63
N PRO A 131 -22.80 -9.96 7.29
CA PRO A 131 -22.24 -8.83 6.57
C PRO A 131 -23.07 -7.55 6.83
N PRO A 132 -22.44 -6.38 6.87
CA PRO A 132 -23.15 -5.11 6.94
C PRO A 132 -24.03 -4.92 5.72
N GLU A 133 -25.07 -4.09 5.85
CA GLU A 133 -25.88 -3.72 4.70
C GLU A 133 -25.04 -2.95 3.69
N PRO A 134 -25.19 -3.20 2.38
CA PRO A 134 -24.46 -2.49 1.35
C PRO A 134 -24.69 -0.97 1.43
N THR A 135 -23.63 -0.20 1.28
CA THR A 135 -23.72 1.26 1.17
C THR A 135 -24.48 1.62 -0.09
N ALA A 136 -25.59 2.34 0.04
CA ALA A 136 -26.37 2.83 -1.10
C ALA A 136 -25.77 4.14 -1.60
N GLY A 137 -25.75 4.35 -2.91
CA GLY A 137 -25.26 5.60 -3.54
C GLY A 137 -24.79 5.38 -4.98
N ASP A 138 -24.61 6.48 -5.70
CA ASP A 138 -24.08 6.46 -7.06
C ASP A 138 -22.55 6.22 -7.09
N LEU A 139 -21.86 6.60 -6.03
CA LEU A 139 -20.44 6.32 -5.79
C LEU A 139 -20.28 5.50 -4.49
N LYS A 140 -19.25 4.64 -4.47
CA LYS A 140 -18.85 3.88 -3.28
C LYS A 140 -17.33 3.91 -3.15
N PHE A 141 -16.83 4.61 -2.13
CA PHE A 141 -15.40 4.79 -1.88
C PHE A 141 -14.61 5.16 -3.14
N PRO A 142 -14.95 6.27 -3.82
CA PRO A 142 -14.24 6.66 -5.04
C PRO A 142 -12.76 6.87 -4.75
N GLY A 143 -11.90 6.37 -5.66
CA GLY A 143 -10.47 6.55 -5.62
C GLY A 143 -10.06 7.94 -6.10
N LYS A 144 -9.87 8.12 -7.40
CA LYS A 144 -9.51 9.40 -8.01
C LYS A 144 -10.45 9.77 -9.15
N ALA A 145 -10.30 10.99 -9.64
CA ALA A 145 -11.06 11.51 -10.76
C ALA A 145 -10.17 12.29 -11.73
N VAL A 146 -10.59 12.36 -12.99
CA VAL A 146 -10.03 13.27 -14.00
C VAL A 146 -11.16 14.07 -14.63
N ARG A 147 -10.87 15.31 -15.04
CA ARG A 147 -11.80 16.12 -15.82
C ARG A 147 -11.63 15.79 -17.30
N LEU A 148 -12.72 15.40 -17.95
CA LEU A 148 -12.75 15.11 -19.38
C LEU A 148 -12.78 16.42 -20.21
N PRO A 149 -12.40 16.36 -21.50
CA PRO A 149 -12.38 17.55 -22.37
C PRO A 149 -13.75 18.23 -22.57
N ASP A 150 -14.84 17.50 -22.38
CA ASP A 150 -16.22 18.00 -22.46
C ASP A 150 -16.71 18.64 -21.16
N GLY A 151 -15.89 18.64 -20.10
CA GLY A 151 -16.19 19.19 -18.78
C GLY A 151 -16.75 18.19 -17.77
N HIS A 152 -17.08 16.97 -18.17
CA HIS A 152 -17.48 15.89 -17.28
C HIS A 152 -16.32 15.41 -16.41
N PHE A 153 -16.64 14.59 -15.41
CA PHE A 153 -15.64 13.89 -14.59
C PHE A 153 -15.70 12.39 -14.88
N LEU A 154 -14.54 11.78 -15.07
CA LEU A 154 -14.43 10.32 -14.98
C LEU A 154 -13.84 9.97 -13.62
N VAL A 155 -14.55 9.17 -12.85
CA VAL A 155 -14.24 8.80 -11.48
C VAL A 155 -13.95 7.30 -11.41
N ALA A 156 -12.88 6.91 -10.75
CA ALA A 156 -12.65 5.52 -10.34
C ALA A 156 -13.58 5.23 -9.13
N ASP A 157 -14.67 4.54 -9.37
CA ASP A 157 -15.65 4.14 -8.35
C ASP A 157 -15.22 2.81 -7.75
N SER A 158 -14.19 2.86 -6.90
CA SER A 158 -13.41 1.72 -6.45
C SER A 158 -14.26 0.65 -5.78
N GLY A 159 -15.17 1.04 -4.89
CA GLY A 159 -16.04 0.10 -4.18
C GLY A 159 -17.17 -0.48 -5.03
N HIS A 160 -17.44 0.06 -6.23
CA HIS A 160 -18.33 -0.55 -7.21
C HIS A 160 -17.54 -1.18 -8.37
N HIS A 161 -16.23 -1.36 -8.25
CA HIS A 161 -15.38 -2.04 -9.24
C HIS A 161 -15.63 -1.55 -10.68
N SER A 162 -15.76 -0.25 -10.87
CA SER A 162 -16.16 0.36 -12.13
C SER A 162 -15.64 1.79 -12.26
N LEU A 163 -15.81 2.37 -13.45
CA LEU A 163 -15.62 3.80 -13.66
C LEU A 163 -16.99 4.46 -13.83
N VAL A 164 -17.15 5.68 -13.33
CA VAL A 164 -18.37 6.48 -13.47
C VAL A 164 -18.05 7.80 -14.14
N GLU A 165 -18.75 8.10 -15.21
CA GLU A 165 -18.78 9.43 -15.79
C GLU A 165 -19.88 10.25 -15.13
N LEU A 166 -19.50 11.35 -14.48
CA LEU A 166 -20.40 12.33 -13.89
C LEU A 166 -20.44 13.59 -14.77
N ALA A 167 -21.59 14.24 -14.81
CA ALA A 167 -21.73 15.53 -15.47
C ALA A 167 -20.88 16.63 -14.80
N GLU A 168 -20.84 17.83 -15.35
CA GLU A 168 -20.07 18.98 -14.84
C GLU A 168 -20.43 19.39 -13.40
N ASP A 169 -21.62 19.00 -12.91
CA ASP A 169 -22.04 19.22 -11.52
C ASP A 169 -21.32 18.32 -10.52
N GLY A 170 -20.65 17.25 -10.99
CA GLY A 170 -19.94 16.28 -10.17
C GLY A 170 -20.87 15.32 -9.39
N GLU A 171 -22.16 15.31 -9.69
CA GLU A 171 -23.18 14.53 -8.99
C GLU A 171 -24.00 13.66 -9.94
N THR A 172 -24.43 14.20 -11.09
CA THR A 172 -25.30 13.49 -12.04
C THR A 172 -24.54 12.42 -12.81
N VAL A 173 -24.94 11.16 -12.65
CA VAL A 173 -24.36 10.03 -13.39
C VAL A 173 -24.77 10.09 -14.85
N VAL A 174 -23.79 10.14 -15.76
CA VAL A 174 -23.98 10.08 -17.21
C VAL A 174 -23.94 8.63 -17.68
N ARG A 175 -22.91 7.89 -17.25
CA ARG A 175 -22.78 6.45 -17.55
C ARG A 175 -21.81 5.78 -16.57
N ARG A 176 -21.86 4.44 -16.57
CA ARG A 176 -20.93 3.59 -15.82
C ARG A 176 -20.22 2.64 -16.79
N ILE A 177 -18.90 2.56 -16.72
CA ILE A 177 -18.07 1.63 -17.49
C ILE A 177 -17.66 0.49 -16.56
N GLY A 178 -18.05 -0.72 -16.90
CA GLY A 178 -17.94 -1.92 -16.06
C GLY A 178 -19.30 -2.46 -15.63
N ASP A 179 -19.37 -3.75 -15.32
CA ASP A 179 -20.61 -4.40 -14.86
C ASP A 179 -20.87 -4.27 -13.35
N GLY A 180 -19.92 -3.70 -12.60
CA GLY A 180 -20.02 -3.51 -11.15
C GLY A 180 -19.62 -4.73 -10.33
N GLU A 181 -19.22 -5.81 -10.99
CA GLU A 181 -18.73 -7.03 -10.36
C GLU A 181 -17.20 -7.02 -10.32
N ARG A 182 -16.63 -7.40 -9.19
CA ARG A 182 -15.19 -7.57 -9.02
C ARG A 182 -14.65 -8.58 -10.02
N GLY A 183 -13.56 -8.27 -10.73
CA GLY A 183 -12.93 -9.20 -11.65
C GLY A 183 -11.94 -8.54 -12.61
N PHE A 184 -11.28 -9.37 -13.43
CA PHE A 184 -10.30 -8.96 -14.42
C PHE A 184 -10.78 -9.39 -15.82
N ARG A 185 -11.39 -8.46 -16.55
CA ARG A 185 -11.93 -8.76 -17.88
C ARG A 185 -11.92 -7.52 -18.77
N ASP A 186 -11.36 -7.68 -19.97
CA ASP A 186 -11.50 -6.72 -21.07
C ASP A 186 -12.90 -6.81 -21.67
N GLY A 187 -13.36 -5.75 -22.32
CA GLY A 187 -14.67 -5.76 -22.94
C GLY A 187 -15.11 -4.39 -23.42
N THR A 188 -16.37 -4.30 -23.82
CA THR A 188 -17.00 -3.05 -24.25
C THR A 188 -18.28 -2.82 -23.45
N ASP A 189 -18.54 -1.58 -23.05
CA ASP A 189 -19.74 -1.25 -22.29
C ASP A 189 -21.01 -1.20 -23.17
N GLY A 190 -20.91 -1.62 -24.41
CA GLY A 190 -21.96 -1.77 -25.42
C GLY A 190 -23.18 -0.90 -25.16
N GLY A 191 -23.18 0.35 -25.64
CA GLY A 191 -24.35 1.21 -25.60
C GLY A 191 -25.57 0.49 -26.18
N ASP A 192 -26.74 0.67 -25.54
CA ASP A 192 -28.08 0.28 -25.98
C ASP A 192 -28.19 -0.87 -27.00
N GLY A 193 -28.07 -2.12 -26.56
CA GLY A 193 -28.58 -3.29 -27.28
C GLY A 193 -27.71 -3.84 -28.42
N GLY A 194 -26.39 -3.57 -28.44
CA GLY A 194 -25.46 -4.24 -29.35
C GLY A 194 -25.23 -5.69 -28.91
N GLU A 195 -25.63 -6.65 -29.74
CA GLU A 195 -25.41 -8.08 -29.51
C GLU A 195 -23.90 -8.38 -29.39
N GLY A 196 -23.43 -8.85 -28.21
CA GLY A 196 -22.31 -9.78 -28.15
C GLY A 196 -21.01 -9.36 -27.49
N GLY A 197 -20.89 -8.23 -26.79
CA GLY A 197 -19.69 -7.92 -25.99
C GLY A 197 -19.91 -8.22 -24.49
N GLU A 198 -18.98 -8.90 -23.84
CA GLU A 198 -18.97 -8.97 -22.36
C GLU A 198 -18.57 -7.59 -21.82
N ARG A 199 -19.28 -7.13 -20.76
CA ARG A 199 -18.93 -5.88 -20.10
C ARG A 199 -17.58 -6.03 -19.38
N PRO A 200 -16.73 -5.00 -19.38
CA PRO A 200 -15.46 -5.07 -18.68
C PRO A 200 -15.66 -5.22 -17.17
N ARG A 201 -14.64 -5.75 -16.49
CA ARG A 201 -14.56 -5.82 -15.03
C ARG A 201 -13.26 -5.23 -14.54
N PHE A 202 -13.35 -4.54 -13.43
CA PHE A 202 -12.25 -4.00 -12.66
C PHE A 202 -12.23 -4.60 -11.25
N SER A 203 -11.16 -4.34 -10.52
CA SER A 203 -11.06 -4.66 -9.09
C SER A 203 -10.43 -3.49 -8.34
N GLU A 204 -11.27 -2.71 -7.69
CA GLU A 204 -10.88 -1.52 -6.93
C GLU A 204 -9.97 -0.56 -7.74
N PRO A 205 -10.43 -0.04 -8.90
CA PRO A 205 -9.64 0.91 -9.68
C PRO A 205 -9.40 2.19 -8.86
N GLN A 206 -8.17 2.75 -8.90
CA GLN A 206 -7.81 3.92 -8.10
C GLN A 206 -7.45 5.13 -8.96
N GLY A 207 -6.30 5.14 -9.60
CA GLY A 207 -5.76 6.28 -10.33
C GLY A 207 -6.18 6.31 -11.80
N LEU A 208 -6.25 7.51 -12.35
CA LEU A 208 -6.66 7.77 -13.73
C LEU A 208 -5.74 8.83 -14.35
N ALA A 209 -5.34 8.64 -15.60
CA ALA A 209 -4.64 9.66 -16.39
C ALA A 209 -5.22 9.77 -17.79
N LEU A 210 -5.50 11.00 -18.24
CA LEU A 210 -5.85 11.27 -19.64
C LEU A 210 -4.64 11.06 -20.52
N VAL A 211 -4.85 10.42 -21.67
CA VAL A 211 -3.82 10.26 -22.69
C VAL A 211 -3.56 11.58 -23.37
N PRO A 212 -2.31 12.07 -23.42
CA PRO A 212 -1.98 13.29 -24.16
C PRO A 212 -2.32 13.18 -25.64
N ALA A 213 -2.92 14.23 -26.19
CA ALA A 213 -3.26 14.28 -27.61
C ALA A 213 -2.01 14.07 -28.50
N GLY A 214 -2.16 13.31 -29.58
CA GLY A 214 -1.13 13.13 -30.60
C GLY A 214 -0.23 11.88 -30.42
N LEU A 215 -0.42 11.08 -29.39
CA LEU A 215 0.30 9.80 -29.22
C LEU A 215 -0.20 8.70 -30.17
N GLY A 216 -1.39 8.86 -30.77
CA GLY A 216 -1.94 7.90 -31.73
C GLY A 216 -2.36 6.57 -31.11
N LEU A 217 -2.67 6.57 -29.84
CA LEU A 217 -3.18 5.41 -29.11
C LEU A 217 -4.71 5.28 -29.35
N ASP A 218 -5.24 4.08 -29.22
CA ASP A 218 -6.66 3.75 -29.43
C ASP A 218 -7.50 3.78 -28.15
N TYR A 219 -6.98 4.39 -27.08
CA TYR A 219 -7.65 4.65 -25.81
C TYR A 219 -7.37 6.09 -25.34
N ASP A 220 -8.28 6.62 -24.54
CA ASP A 220 -8.28 8.02 -24.10
C ASP A 220 -7.83 8.19 -22.64
N VAL A 221 -7.98 7.14 -21.83
CA VAL A 221 -7.66 7.15 -20.39
C VAL A 221 -6.89 5.89 -20.02
N ILE A 222 -5.90 6.04 -19.15
CA ILE A 222 -5.23 4.92 -18.50
C ILE A 222 -5.71 4.86 -17.06
N VAL A 223 -6.01 3.64 -16.58
CA VAL A 223 -6.56 3.35 -15.27
C VAL A 223 -5.62 2.42 -14.52
N ALA A 224 -5.30 2.75 -13.28
CA ALA A 224 -4.69 1.84 -12.33
C ALA A 224 -5.77 0.90 -11.75
N ASP A 225 -5.80 -0.33 -12.22
CA ASP A 225 -6.72 -1.39 -11.78
C ASP A 225 -6.04 -2.18 -10.65
N THR A 226 -6.08 -1.60 -9.46
CA THR A 226 -5.15 -1.82 -8.36
C THR A 226 -5.09 -3.27 -7.90
N VAL A 227 -6.23 -3.87 -7.58
CA VAL A 227 -6.28 -5.25 -7.07
C VAL A 227 -6.11 -6.29 -8.20
N ASN A 228 -6.36 -5.89 -9.44
CA ASN A 228 -6.00 -6.70 -10.61
C ASN A 228 -4.51 -6.57 -10.99
N HIS A 229 -3.72 -5.78 -10.25
CA HIS A 229 -2.30 -5.59 -10.54
C HIS A 229 -2.04 -5.28 -12.03
N ALA A 230 -2.84 -4.35 -12.59
CA ALA A 230 -2.82 -4.08 -14.02
C ALA A 230 -3.08 -2.61 -14.35
N LEU A 231 -2.64 -2.18 -15.53
CA LEU A 231 -3.08 -0.96 -16.17
C LEU A 231 -4.11 -1.27 -17.24
N ARG A 232 -5.20 -0.50 -17.26
CA ARG A 232 -6.25 -0.65 -18.27
C ARG A 232 -6.39 0.61 -19.11
N GLY A 233 -6.53 0.44 -20.42
CA GLY A 233 -6.85 1.51 -21.36
C GLY A 233 -8.35 1.59 -21.58
N VAL A 234 -8.90 2.78 -21.50
CA VAL A 234 -10.34 3.03 -21.71
C VAL A 234 -10.54 3.96 -22.89
N ARG A 235 -11.35 3.53 -23.84
CA ARG A 235 -11.82 4.38 -24.96
C ARG A 235 -13.15 5.01 -24.59
N LEU A 236 -13.16 6.34 -24.49
CA LEU A 236 -14.36 7.07 -24.04
C LEU A 236 -15.54 6.98 -25.01
N ALA A 237 -15.28 6.81 -26.31
CA ALA A 237 -16.32 6.81 -27.31
C ALA A 237 -17.37 5.69 -27.13
N ASP A 238 -16.95 4.52 -26.64
CA ASP A 238 -17.80 3.31 -26.52
C ASP A 238 -17.58 2.54 -25.20
N GLY A 239 -16.77 3.07 -24.29
CA GLY A 239 -16.47 2.41 -23.01
C GLY A 239 -15.68 1.12 -23.17
N ALA A 240 -14.95 0.95 -24.29
CA ALA A 240 -14.07 -0.21 -24.48
C ALA A 240 -12.90 -0.15 -23.50
N VAL A 241 -12.61 -1.29 -22.88
CA VAL A 241 -11.52 -1.48 -21.91
C VAL A 241 -10.60 -2.57 -22.39
N THR A 242 -9.29 -2.29 -22.39
CA THR A 242 -8.24 -3.24 -22.75
C THR A 242 -7.13 -3.22 -21.72
N THR A 243 -6.53 -4.37 -21.45
CA THR A 243 -5.35 -4.47 -20.59
C THR A 243 -4.11 -3.94 -21.31
N LEU A 244 -3.37 -3.03 -20.69
CA LEU A 244 -2.18 -2.38 -21.25
C LEU A 244 -0.88 -2.93 -20.64
N ALA A 245 -0.88 -3.21 -19.35
CA ALA A 245 0.25 -3.75 -18.60
C ALA A 245 -0.24 -4.60 -17.42
N GLY A 246 0.57 -5.54 -16.98
CA GLY A 246 0.23 -6.50 -15.94
C GLY A 246 -0.41 -7.77 -16.47
N THR A 247 -0.24 -8.87 -15.75
CA THR A 247 -0.79 -10.18 -16.09
C THR A 247 -2.05 -10.54 -15.31
N GLY A 248 -2.46 -9.69 -14.38
CA GLY A 248 -3.51 -9.97 -13.41
C GLY A 248 -2.99 -10.70 -12.16
N LYS A 249 -1.68 -10.87 -12.04
CA LYS A 249 -1.03 -11.49 -10.88
C LYS A 249 -0.14 -10.49 -10.18
N GLN A 250 -0.09 -10.60 -8.86
CA GLN A 250 0.81 -9.81 -8.04
C GLN A 250 2.28 -10.13 -8.37
N TRP A 251 3.09 -9.10 -8.49
CA TRP A 251 4.54 -9.24 -8.59
C TRP A 251 5.13 -9.69 -7.26
N TRP A 252 6.03 -10.66 -7.31
CA TRP A 252 6.78 -11.15 -6.18
C TRP A 252 8.28 -10.99 -6.41
N GLN A 253 9.03 -10.89 -5.32
CA GLN A 253 10.48 -10.79 -5.41
C GLN A 253 11.08 -11.96 -6.18
N GLY A 254 11.92 -11.63 -7.18
CA GLY A 254 12.46 -12.59 -8.13
C GLY A 254 11.71 -12.66 -9.46
N SER A 255 10.51 -12.07 -9.57
CA SER A 255 9.85 -11.87 -10.86
C SER A 255 10.55 -10.82 -11.72
N ALA A 256 10.22 -10.79 -13.02
CA ALA A 256 10.77 -9.80 -13.96
C ALA A 256 10.41 -8.37 -13.52
N THR A 257 11.38 -7.47 -13.57
CA THR A 257 11.24 -6.04 -13.25
C THR A 257 11.20 -5.15 -14.48
N GLU A 258 11.32 -5.75 -15.67
CA GLU A 258 11.22 -5.09 -16.98
C GLU A 258 10.85 -6.10 -18.06
N GLY A 259 10.21 -5.64 -19.12
CA GLY A 259 9.87 -6.48 -20.28
C GLY A 259 8.62 -6.02 -21.03
N PRO A 260 8.07 -6.90 -21.91
CA PRO A 260 6.78 -6.66 -22.55
C PRO A 260 5.70 -6.48 -21.48
N ALA A 261 4.94 -5.40 -21.55
CA ALA A 261 4.06 -4.96 -20.47
C ALA A 261 2.96 -5.97 -20.09
N LEU A 262 2.53 -6.80 -21.03
CA LEU A 262 1.53 -7.86 -20.80
C LEU A 262 2.12 -9.18 -20.28
N GLU A 263 3.45 -9.25 -20.12
CA GLU A 263 4.15 -10.44 -19.64
C GLU A 263 4.81 -10.23 -18.27
N VAL A 264 4.80 -8.98 -17.77
CA VAL A 264 5.37 -8.60 -16.47
C VAL A 264 4.26 -8.43 -15.45
N ASP A 265 4.39 -9.10 -14.31
CA ASP A 265 3.48 -8.92 -13.18
C ASP A 265 3.66 -7.53 -12.58
N LEU A 266 2.58 -6.89 -12.13
CA LEU A 266 2.60 -5.63 -11.38
C LEU A 266 2.17 -5.88 -9.93
N SER A 267 2.33 -4.89 -9.03
CA SER A 267 1.89 -5.01 -7.65
C SER A 267 1.17 -3.76 -7.19
N SER A 268 -0.14 -3.80 -7.22
CA SER A 268 -1.06 -2.74 -6.78
C SER A 268 -0.68 -1.36 -7.32
N PRO A 269 -0.78 -1.13 -8.65
CA PRO A 269 -0.67 0.21 -9.20
C PRO A 269 -1.76 1.09 -8.57
N TRP A 270 -1.38 2.21 -7.96
CA TRP A 270 -2.32 3.08 -7.23
C TRP A 270 -2.64 4.36 -7.98
N ASP A 271 -1.65 4.91 -8.67
CA ASP A 271 -1.84 6.11 -9.50
C ASP A 271 -0.96 6.08 -10.72
N VAL A 272 -1.32 6.90 -11.72
CA VAL A 272 -0.61 7.01 -12.98
C VAL A 272 -0.49 8.46 -13.44
N ALA A 273 0.64 8.82 -14.03
CA ALA A 273 0.87 10.14 -14.63
C ALA A 273 1.79 10.06 -15.84
N PHE A 274 1.55 10.90 -16.85
CA PHE A 274 2.46 11.03 -17.99
C PHE A 274 3.63 11.94 -17.63
N PHE A 275 4.83 11.38 -17.53
CA PHE A 275 6.03 12.12 -17.24
C PHE A 275 7.19 11.60 -18.09
N ASP A 276 7.98 12.54 -18.66
CA ASP A 276 9.12 12.26 -19.52
C ASP A 276 8.86 11.23 -20.64
N GLY A 277 7.71 11.38 -21.31
CA GLY A 277 7.30 10.56 -22.47
C GLY A 277 6.79 9.16 -22.13
N ARG A 278 6.66 8.81 -20.85
CA ARG A 278 6.14 7.52 -20.36
C ARG A 278 5.02 7.72 -19.34
N VAL A 279 4.30 6.65 -19.07
CA VAL A 279 3.32 6.58 -17.99
C VAL A 279 4.02 6.10 -16.74
N TRP A 280 4.22 6.99 -15.78
CA TRP A 280 4.74 6.63 -14.48
C TRP A 280 3.63 6.09 -13.61
N ILE A 281 3.96 5.08 -12.82
CA ILE A 281 3.02 4.28 -12.03
C ILE A 281 3.48 4.32 -10.58
N ALA A 282 2.63 4.76 -9.68
CA ALA A 282 2.83 4.59 -8.26
C ALA A 282 2.54 3.13 -7.90
N MET A 283 3.59 2.32 -7.75
CA MET A 283 3.50 0.89 -7.48
C MET A 283 3.50 0.66 -5.97
N ALA A 284 2.33 0.83 -5.36
CA ALA A 284 2.16 0.82 -3.90
C ALA A 284 2.64 -0.50 -3.26
N GLY A 285 2.32 -1.64 -3.88
CA GLY A 285 2.60 -2.97 -3.33
C GLY A 285 4.08 -3.37 -3.27
N VAL A 286 4.98 -2.58 -3.88
CA VAL A 286 6.44 -2.86 -3.88
C VAL A 286 7.27 -1.62 -3.58
N HIS A 287 6.65 -0.54 -3.07
CA HIS A 287 7.33 0.68 -2.64
C HIS A 287 8.22 1.31 -3.73
N GLN A 288 7.75 1.30 -4.99
CA GLN A 288 8.50 1.76 -6.15
C GLN A 288 7.66 2.65 -7.06
N LEU A 289 8.33 3.38 -7.95
CA LEU A 289 7.70 3.93 -9.15
C LEU A 289 8.15 3.11 -10.35
N TRP A 290 7.20 2.73 -11.18
CA TRP A 290 7.45 2.02 -12.44
C TRP A 290 7.09 2.94 -13.61
N ALA A 291 7.54 2.60 -14.82
CA ALA A 291 7.21 3.33 -16.03
C ALA A 291 6.77 2.37 -17.14
N PHE A 292 5.61 2.66 -17.72
CA PHE A 292 5.07 1.99 -18.90
C PHE A 292 5.28 2.88 -20.13
N ASP A 293 5.89 2.32 -21.17
CA ASP A 293 5.98 2.96 -22.48
C ASP A 293 4.80 2.48 -23.34
N PRO A 294 3.79 3.33 -23.59
CA PRO A 294 2.60 2.92 -24.32
C PRO A 294 2.83 2.70 -25.83
N VAL A 295 3.92 3.23 -26.38
CA VAL A 295 4.28 3.07 -27.80
C VAL A 295 5.10 1.80 -28.00
N ALA A 296 6.07 1.54 -27.12
CA ALA A 296 6.89 0.33 -27.16
C ALA A 296 6.18 -0.90 -26.58
N GLY A 297 5.15 -0.73 -25.76
CA GLY A 297 4.44 -1.80 -25.06
C GLY A 297 5.33 -2.48 -24.01
N THR A 298 6.18 -1.72 -23.32
CA THR A 298 7.11 -2.23 -22.31
C THR A 298 6.90 -1.54 -20.96
N VAL A 299 7.23 -2.24 -19.89
CA VAL A 299 7.20 -1.70 -18.53
C VAL A 299 8.52 -2.00 -17.83
N ALA A 300 8.96 -1.11 -16.94
CA ALA A 300 10.17 -1.30 -16.14
C ALA A 300 10.10 -0.50 -14.83
N VAL A 301 10.91 -0.90 -13.84
CA VAL A 301 11.19 -0.07 -12.66
C VAL A 301 11.81 1.25 -13.08
N ALA A 302 11.28 2.36 -12.58
CA ALA A 302 11.76 3.71 -12.87
C ALA A 302 12.45 4.37 -11.68
N ALA A 303 11.95 4.13 -10.45
CA ALA A 303 12.55 4.67 -9.23
C ALA A 303 12.21 3.80 -8.02
N GLY A 304 13.10 3.78 -7.06
CA GLY A 304 12.92 3.07 -5.80
C GLY A 304 13.51 1.67 -5.79
N THR A 305 13.76 1.21 -4.58
CA THR A 305 14.05 -0.19 -4.26
C THR A 305 12.79 -0.82 -3.67
N THR A 306 12.78 -2.11 -3.41
CA THR A 306 11.66 -2.76 -2.69
C THR A 306 11.69 -2.51 -1.18
N ASN A 307 12.65 -1.71 -0.69
CA ASN A 307 12.71 -1.37 0.74
C ASN A 307 11.71 -0.26 1.06
N GLU A 308 10.99 -0.45 2.15
CA GLU A 308 10.06 0.53 2.71
C GLU A 308 10.81 1.59 3.51
N GLY A 309 10.64 2.87 3.18
CA GLY A 309 11.26 3.95 3.93
C GLY A 309 11.31 5.27 3.18
N LEU A 310 11.95 6.26 3.79
CA LEU A 310 12.16 7.59 3.22
C LEU A 310 13.66 7.82 3.02
N VAL A 311 14.15 7.55 1.80
CA VAL A 311 15.55 7.78 1.42
C VAL A 311 15.58 8.50 0.08
N ASP A 312 16.20 9.68 0.08
CA ASP A 312 16.43 10.49 -1.11
C ASP A 312 17.72 10.07 -1.84
N GLY A 313 17.86 10.50 -3.09
CA GLY A 313 19.05 10.28 -3.91
C GLY A 313 18.74 9.79 -5.32
N PRO A 314 19.70 9.17 -6.01
CA PRO A 314 19.48 8.61 -7.34
C PRO A 314 18.27 7.67 -7.36
N VAL A 315 17.47 7.71 -8.43
CA VAL A 315 16.22 6.92 -8.51
C VAL A 315 16.41 5.43 -8.22
N ALA A 316 17.56 4.85 -8.56
CA ALA A 316 17.83 3.42 -8.31
C ALA A 316 18.19 3.09 -6.84
N GLU A 317 18.45 4.11 -6.01
CA GLU A 317 18.86 3.95 -4.62
C GLU A 317 17.82 4.50 -3.63
N ALA A 318 16.87 5.28 -4.12
CA ALA A 318 15.82 5.88 -3.32
C ALA A 318 14.89 4.83 -2.73
N TRP A 319 14.28 5.14 -1.57
CA TRP A 319 13.25 4.30 -0.96
C TRP A 319 11.96 5.09 -0.86
N PHE A 320 10.88 4.42 -1.13
CA PHE A 320 9.52 4.91 -0.91
C PHE A 320 8.80 4.02 0.11
N ALA A 321 7.64 4.46 0.55
CA ALA A 321 6.76 3.64 1.36
C ALA A 321 5.32 3.81 0.89
N GLN A 322 4.89 2.91 0.02
CA GLN A 322 3.55 2.88 -0.55
C GLN A 322 3.18 4.18 -1.30
N PRO A 323 3.94 4.55 -2.37
CA PRO A 323 3.58 5.72 -3.18
C PRO A 323 2.17 5.55 -3.75
N SER A 324 1.32 6.58 -3.60
CA SER A 324 -0.12 6.47 -3.88
C SER A 324 -0.68 7.64 -4.68
N GLY A 325 0.09 8.69 -4.94
CA GLY A 325 -0.36 9.85 -5.71
C GLY A 325 0.72 10.42 -6.59
N LEU A 326 0.39 10.78 -7.84
CA LEU A 326 1.32 11.33 -8.82
C LEU A 326 0.75 12.59 -9.48
N ALA A 327 1.56 13.64 -9.61
CA ALA A 327 1.24 14.81 -10.40
C ALA A 327 2.49 15.44 -11.03
N VAL A 328 2.39 15.85 -12.28
CA VAL A 328 3.51 16.47 -13.00
C VAL A 328 3.46 17.98 -12.85
N SER A 329 4.60 18.62 -12.53
CA SER A 329 4.71 20.07 -12.49
C SER A 329 4.40 20.70 -13.84
N ALA A 330 3.91 21.94 -13.85
CA ALA A 330 3.48 22.62 -15.06
C ALA A 330 4.62 22.79 -16.10
N ASP A 331 5.86 22.89 -15.65
CA ASP A 331 7.06 22.95 -16.49
C ASP A 331 7.53 21.58 -16.99
N GLY A 332 6.94 20.48 -16.49
CA GLY A 332 7.34 19.11 -16.82
C GLY A 332 8.66 18.64 -16.22
N GLU A 333 9.23 19.40 -15.28
CA GLU A 333 10.55 19.10 -14.71
C GLU A 333 10.51 18.24 -13.43
N ARG A 334 9.30 18.10 -12.81
CA ARG A 334 9.12 17.36 -11.57
C ARG A 334 7.90 16.44 -11.66
N LEU A 335 8.07 15.23 -11.15
CA LEU A 335 6.96 14.34 -10.82
C LEU A 335 6.78 14.35 -9.31
N TRP A 336 5.71 14.96 -8.83
CA TRP A 336 5.32 14.97 -7.43
C TRP A 336 4.72 13.63 -7.03
N VAL A 337 5.02 13.19 -5.81
CA VAL A 337 4.64 11.88 -5.28
C VAL A 337 4.06 12.07 -3.87
N ALA A 338 2.84 11.60 -3.64
CA ALA A 338 2.35 11.32 -2.29
C ALA A 338 2.91 9.95 -1.87
N ASP A 339 3.80 9.95 -0.89
CA ASP A 339 4.44 8.75 -0.34
C ASP A 339 3.76 8.44 0.99
N SER A 340 2.71 7.61 0.94
CA SER A 340 1.64 7.60 1.94
C SER A 340 2.10 7.09 3.31
N GLU A 341 2.82 6.00 3.35
CA GLU A 341 3.27 5.40 4.62
C GLU A 341 4.37 6.22 5.32
N THR A 342 5.14 7.01 4.56
CA THR A 342 6.07 7.98 5.14
C THR A 342 5.40 9.31 5.49
N SER A 343 4.10 9.46 5.20
CA SER A 343 3.37 10.71 5.36
C SER A 343 4.09 11.90 4.71
N ALA A 344 4.63 11.68 3.50
CA ALA A 344 5.52 12.60 2.84
C ALA A 344 4.99 13.11 1.49
N LEU A 345 5.38 14.34 1.15
CA LEU A 345 5.36 14.86 -0.21
C LEU A 345 6.77 14.79 -0.77
N ARG A 346 6.95 14.05 -1.86
CA ARG A 346 8.24 13.84 -2.51
C ARG A 346 8.16 14.22 -3.98
N TRP A 347 9.29 14.26 -4.66
CA TRP A 347 9.33 14.50 -6.10
C TRP A 347 10.53 13.85 -6.75
N VAL A 348 10.36 13.46 -8.01
CA VAL A 348 11.43 12.98 -8.89
C VAL A 348 11.82 14.11 -9.83
N SER A 349 13.10 14.43 -9.91
CA SER A 349 13.62 15.40 -10.89
C SER A 349 13.79 14.75 -12.26
N ARG A 350 13.39 15.45 -13.31
CA ARG A 350 13.66 15.04 -14.69
C ARG A 350 15.13 15.13 -15.02
N GLU A 351 15.76 16.25 -14.67
CA GLU A 351 17.20 16.40 -14.77
C GLU A 351 17.89 15.68 -13.61
N GLY A 352 18.83 14.81 -13.93
CA GLY A 352 19.62 14.04 -12.97
C GLY A 352 18.90 12.80 -12.40
N MET A 353 17.63 12.60 -12.67
CA MET A 353 16.84 11.44 -12.21
C MET A 353 17.11 11.10 -10.74
N ALA A 354 16.70 11.98 -9.85
CA ALA A 354 16.86 11.85 -8.41
C ALA A 354 15.54 12.09 -7.67
N VAL A 355 15.39 11.43 -6.54
CA VAL A 355 14.24 11.57 -5.62
C VAL A 355 14.62 12.54 -4.51
N HIS A 356 13.69 13.41 -4.19
CA HIS A 356 13.82 14.43 -3.14
C HIS A 356 12.57 14.46 -2.27
N THR A 357 12.74 14.76 -1.00
CA THR A 357 11.65 14.97 -0.05
C THR A 357 11.39 16.47 0.10
N ALA A 358 10.14 16.89 -0.10
CA ALA A 358 9.69 18.25 0.12
C ALA A 358 9.10 18.42 1.54
N VAL A 359 8.27 17.47 1.99
CA VAL A 359 7.66 17.44 3.32
C VAL A 359 7.71 15.99 3.84
N GLY A 360 8.07 15.79 5.10
CA GLY A 360 8.13 14.47 5.74
C GLY A 360 9.49 14.20 6.37
N SER A 361 9.51 13.38 7.42
CA SER A 361 10.71 13.08 8.21
C SER A 361 11.00 11.58 8.34
N GLY A 362 10.06 10.69 8.01
CA GLY A 362 10.24 9.25 8.10
C GLY A 362 8.93 8.49 8.27
N LEU A 363 9.03 7.16 8.41
CA LEU A 363 7.88 6.23 8.48
C LEU A 363 6.93 6.45 9.67
N PHE A 364 7.35 7.16 10.72
CA PHE A 364 6.61 7.20 11.98
C PHE A 364 6.35 8.60 12.50
N ASP A 365 6.77 9.62 11.76
CA ASP A 365 6.55 11.02 12.08
C ASP A 365 5.45 11.59 11.19
N PHE A 366 4.28 11.78 11.77
CA PHE A 366 3.11 12.27 11.06
C PHE A 366 2.23 13.12 11.98
N GLY A 367 1.29 13.84 11.41
CA GLY A 367 0.34 14.66 12.15
C GLY A 367 -0.27 15.73 11.27
N HIS A 368 -0.91 16.73 11.91
CA HIS A 368 -1.48 17.89 11.23
C HIS A 368 -0.78 19.16 11.72
N ARG A 369 0.20 19.63 10.97
CA ARG A 369 0.93 20.86 11.28
C ARG A 369 1.29 21.62 10.03
N ASP A 370 0.93 22.90 9.99
CA ASP A 370 1.33 23.87 8.98
C ASP A 370 2.69 24.50 9.32
N GLY A 371 3.29 25.22 8.38
CA GLY A 371 4.51 25.99 8.52
C GLY A 371 5.61 25.55 7.57
N ASP A 372 6.87 25.79 7.96
CA ASP A 372 8.02 25.40 7.15
C ASP A 372 8.01 23.89 6.86
N ALA A 373 8.32 23.49 5.64
CA ALA A 373 8.24 22.11 5.19
C ALA A 373 9.03 21.10 6.07
N GLU A 374 10.16 21.56 6.65
CA GLU A 374 10.95 20.73 7.58
C GLU A 374 10.23 20.43 8.90
N GLN A 375 9.21 21.24 9.24
CA GLN A 375 8.44 21.11 10.49
C GLN A 375 6.99 20.71 10.25
N ALA A 376 6.49 20.90 9.03
CA ALA A 376 5.14 20.52 8.64
C ALA A 376 4.94 19.01 8.77
N LEU A 377 3.69 18.62 9.10
CA LEU A 377 3.33 17.20 9.22
C LEU A 377 2.08 16.93 8.39
N LEU A 378 2.11 15.80 7.70
CA LEU A 378 1.01 15.19 6.97
C LEU A 378 0.64 13.86 7.65
N GLN A 379 -0.47 13.25 7.25
CA GLN A 379 -0.85 11.92 7.72
C GLN A 379 -1.45 11.10 6.57
N HIS A 380 -0.70 10.15 6.07
CA HIS A 380 -1.08 9.19 5.02
C HIS A 380 -1.75 9.87 3.80
N PRO A 381 -1.07 10.82 3.10
CA PRO A 381 -1.63 11.49 1.94
C PRO A 381 -1.75 10.52 0.76
N LEU A 382 -2.90 10.51 0.06
CA LEU A 382 -3.15 9.65 -1.11
C LEU A 382 -3.12 10.39 -2.44
N GLY A 383 -3.18 11.72 -2.44
CA GLY A 383 -3.26 12.47 -3.69
C GLY A 383 -2.43 13.75 -3.70
N VAL A 384 -1.98 14.10 -4.90
CA VAL A 384 -1.30 15.35 -5.20
C VAL A 384 -1.88 15.99 -6.45
N THR A 385 -1.97 17.32 -6.47
CA THR A 385 -2.47 18.08 -7.62
C THR A 385 -1.67 19.36 -7.75
N VAL A 386 -1.06 19.59 -8.91
CA VAL A 386 -0.32 20.83 -9.16
C VAL A 386 -1.30 21.96 -9.44
N LEU A 387 -1.15 23.08 -8.73
CA LEU A 387 -1.96 24.27 -8.86
C LEU A 387 -1.42 25.23 -9.92
N PRO A 388 -2.25 26.15 -10.47
CA PRO A 388 -1.83 27.06 -11.54
C PRO A 388 -0.64 27.96 -11.20
N ASP A 389 -0.43 28.28 -9.93
CA ASP A 389 0.69 29.08 -9.42
C ASP A 389 1.97 28.27 -9.20
N GLY A 390 1.95 26.96 -9.51
CA GLY A 390 3.08 26.05 -9.35
C GLY A 390 3.19 25.42 -7.97
N SER A 391 2.31 25.80 -7.02
CA SER A 391 2.20 25.12 -5.73
C SER A 391 1.51 23.75 -5.89
N VAL A 392 1.54 22.94 -4.84
CA VAL A 392 1.04 21.57 -4.85
C VAL A 392 -0.04 21.40 -3.78
N ALA A 393 -1.24 21.06 -4.21
CA ALA A 393 -2.30 20.62 -3.31
C ALA A 393 -2.07 19.15 -2.95
N VAL A 394 -2.10 18.83 -1.66
CA VAL A 394 -1.94 17.49 -1.11
C VAL A 394 -3.25 17.07 -0.47
N SER A 395 -3.82 15.97 -0.94
CA SER A 395 -4.95 15.31 -0.28
C SER A 395 -4.40 14.57 0.95
N ASP A 396 -4.42 15.27 2.09
CA ASP A 396 -3.90 14.80 3.38
C ASP A 396 -4.97 13.94 4.05
N THR A 397 -5.08 12.70 3.59
CA THR A 397 -6.23 11.82 3.68
C THR A 397 -6.66 11.55 5.11
N TYR A 398 -5.73 11.16 5.98
CA TYR A 398 -6.03 10.83 7.37
C TYR A 398 -6.07 12.04 8.30
N ASN A 399 -5.68 13.21 7.81
CA ASN A 399 -5.95 14.50 8.46
C ASN A 399 -7.26 15.13 8.00
N HIS A 400 -8.01 14.49 7.10
CA HIS A 400 -9.27 15.02 6.59
C HIS A 400 -9.15 16.42 6.00
N ALA A 401 -8.02 16.70 5.36
CA ALA A 401 -7.64 18.04 4.93
C ALA A 401 -7.11 18.08 3.50
N LEU A 402 -7.27 19.23 2.87
CA LEU A 402 -6.52 19.60 1.68
C LEU A 402 -5.42 20.57 2.10
N ARG A 403 -4.17 20.21 1.89
CA ARG A 403 -3.00 21.02 2.23
C ARG A 403 -2.38 21.60 0.96
N ARG A 404 -1.69 22.72 1.08
CA ARG A 404 -0.95 23.35 -0.02
C ARG A 404 0.51 23.51 0.39
N PHE A 405 1.40 22.96 -0.41
CA PHE A 405 2.83 23.18 -0.35
C PHE A 405 3.25 24.18 -1.42
N ASP A 406 3.95 25.22 -1.06
CA ASP A 406 4.52 26.21 -1.97
C ASP A 406 6.03 25.95 -2.13
N PRO A 407 6.49 25.46 -3.30
CA PRO A 407 7.90 25.18 -3.53
C PRO A 407 8.80 26.42 -3.51
N ALA A 408 8.23 27.63 -3.70
CA ALA A 408 9.00 28.88 -3.71
C ALA A 408 9.32 29.38 -2.30
N SER A 409 8.39 29.25 -1.35
CA SER A 409 8.59 29.63 0.05
C SER A 409 9.02 28.45 0.94
N GLY A 410 8.75 27.21 0.53
CA GLY A 410 8.92 26.03 1.37
C GLY A 410 7.86 25.90 2.46
N GLU A 411 6.72 26.59 2.34
CA GLU A 411 5.67 26.63 3.35
C GLU A 411 4.53 25.65 3.03
N VAL A 412 4.03 24.97 4.05
CA VAL A 412 2.81 24.15 4.02
C VAL A 412 1.70 24.90 4.74
N THR A 413 0.54 24.98 4.11
CA THR A 413 -0.66 25.62 4.68
C THR A 413 -1.89 24.76 4.47
N THR A 414 -2.88 24.85 5.35
CA THR A 414 -4.16 24.16 5.20
C THR A 414 -5.12 24.98 4.35
N VAL A 415 -5.64 24.38 3.29
CA VAL A 415 -6.62 24.98 2.38
C VAL A 415 -8.04 24.70 2.83
N ALA A 416 -8.32 23.46 3.24
CA ALA A 416 -9.64 23.05 3.72
C ALA A 416 -9.49 21.91 4.74
N THR A 417 -10.44 21.85 5.66
CA THR A 417 -10.58 20.81 6.68
C THR A 417 -11.98 20.19 6.60
N ASP A 418 -12.25 19.23 7.48
CA ASP A 418 -13.54 18.52 7.53
C ASP A 418 -13.89 17.80 6.22
N LEU A 419 -12.90 17.38 5.46
CA LEU A 419 -13.04 16.44 4.35
C LEU A 419 -13.01 15.01 4.90
N ARG A 420 -13.71 14.08 4.24
CA ARG A 420 -13.69 12.68 4.71
C ARG A 420 -12.84 11.83 3.77
N GLU A 421 -11.62 11.54 4.22
CA GLU A 421 -10.61 10.80 3.46
C GLU A 421 -10.45 11.33 2.02
N PRO A 422 -9.98 12.57 1.84
CA PRO A 422 -9.70 13.09 0.51
C PRO A 422 -8.63 12.21 -0.17
N SER A 423 -8.95 11.61 -1.31
CA SER A 423 -8.06 10.69 -2.03
C SER A 423 -7.39 11.31 -3.26
N GLY A 424 -7.93 12.41 -3.76
CA GLY A 424 -7.42 13.16 -4.90
C GLY A 424 -8.20 14.44 -5.13
N ALA A 425 -7.72 15.27 -6.06
CA ALA A 425 -8.40 16.49 -6.42
C ALA A 425 -8.17 16.85 -7.89
N VAL A 426 -9.11 17.58 -8.49
CA VAL A 426 -9.11 18.02 -9.90
C VAL A 426 -9.34 19.52 -9.95
N LEU A 427 -8.54 20.23 -10.75
CA LEU A 427 -8.74 21.65 -11.02
C LEU A 427 -9.91 21.87 -11.99
N VAL A 428 -10.79 22.80 -11.65
CA VAL A 428 -11.96 23.15 -12.46
C VAL A 428 -12.19 24.67 -12.44
N ASP A 429 -11.83 25.36 -13.50
CA ASP A 429 -12.13 26.78 -13.72
C ASP A 429 -11.74 27.73 -12.55
N GLY A 430 -10.63 27.45 -11.89
CA GLY A 430 -10.12 28.19 -10.74
C GLY A 430 -10.60 27.71 -9.38
N ASP A 431 -11.50 26.72 -9.34
CA ASP A 431 -11.87 25.95 -8.16
C ASP A 431 -11.09 24.63 -8.11
N ILE A 432 -11.18 23.91 -6.99
CA ILE A 432 -10.68 22.54 -6.87
C ILE A 432 -11.83 21.61 -6.46
N VAL A 433 -11.95 20.49 -7.14
CA VAL A 433 -12.93 19.44 -6.86
C VAL A 433 -12.19 18.30 -6.18
N VAL A 434 -12.51 18.05 -4.93
CA VAL A 434 -11.89 17.01 -4.09
C VAL A 434 -12.73 15.74 -4.14
N VAL A 435 -12.10 14.60 -4.29
CA VAL A 435 -12.73 13.28 -4.14
C VAL A 435 -12.72 12.93 -2.66
N GLU A 436 -13.90 12.90 -2.03
CA GLU A 436 -14.08 12.49 -0.64
C GLU A 436 -14.48 11.00 -0.60
N SER A 437 -13.49 10.12 -0.44
CA SER A 437 -13.70 8.68 -0.52
C SER A 437 -14.71 8.16 0.51
N ALA A 438 -14.57 8.52 1.78
CA ALA A 438 -15.47 8.09 2.85
C ALA A 438 -16.79 8.90 2.93
N ARG A 439 -17.00 9.89 2.05
CA ARG A 439 -18.32 10.53 1.83
C ARG A 439 -18.97 10.13 0.51
N HIS A 440 -18.29 9.30 -0.28
CA HIS A 440 -18.83 8.79 -1.55
C HIS A 440 -19.25 9.89 -2.52
N ARG A 441 -18.45 10.96 -2.64
CA ARG A 441 -18.81 12.11 -3.47
C ARG A 441 -17.62 12.94 -3.94
N LEU A 442 -17.89 13.84 -4.88
CA LEU A 442 -17.02 14.95 -5.24
C LEU A 442 -17.47 16.20 -4.50
N THR A 443 -16.52 16.98 -3.97
CA THR A 443 -16.79 18.24 -3.27
C THR A 443 -16.03 19.38 -3.93
N ARG A 444 -16.75 20.38 -4.44
CA ARG A 444 -16.16 21.57 -5.06
C ARG A 444 -15.81 22.60 -3.97
N LEU A 445 -14.57 23.02 -3.98
CA LEU A 445 -14.03 24.03 -3.06
C LEU A 445 -13.45 25.18 -3.87
N ARG A 446 -13.67 26.41 -3.39
CA ARG A 446 -12.93 27.56 -3.88
C ARG A 446 -11.52 27.51 -3.31
N LEU A 447 -10.53 27.69 -4.16
CA LEU A 447 -9.18 27.91 -3.68
C LEU A 447 -9.14 29.27 -2.95
N PRO A 448 -8.83 29.32 -1.65
CA PRO A 448 -8.76 30.58 -0.93
C PRO A 448 -7.58 31.42 -1.43
N GLU A 449 -7.72 32.75 -1.38
CA GLU A 449 -6.62 33.66 -1.72
C GLU A 449 -5.47 33.52 -0.71
N GLU A 450 -5.81 33.13 0.51
CA GLU A 450 -4.83 32.86 1.59
C GLU A 450 -5.19 31.55 2.28
N ALA A 451 -4.19 30.69 2.50
CA ALA A 451 -4.36 29.44 3.23
C ALA A 451 -4.50 29.67 4.74
N VAL A 452 -5.37 28.92 5.37
CA VAL A 452 -5.61 29.00 6.82
C VAL A 452 -4.55 28.18 7.56
N ARG A 453 -3.85 28.79 8.51
CA ARG A 453 -2.94 28.09 9.43
C ARG A 453 -3.73 27.37 10.52
N VAL A 454 -3.40 26.11 10.75
CA VAL A 454 -4.01 25.27 11.80
C VAL A 454 -3.01 25.02 12.92
N GLU A 455 -3.48 24.92 14.17
CA GLU A 455 -2.63 24.54 15.30
C GLU A 455 -1.99 23.17 15.06
N ALA A 456 -0.72 23.05 15.44
CA ALA A 456 0.06 21.86 15.24
C ALA A 456 -0.40 20.73 16.17
N VAL A 457 -0.70 19.57 15.60
CA VAL A 457 -0.94 18.33 16.32
C VAL A 457 0.06 17.30 15.81
N ALA A 458 1.04 16.97 16.62
CA ALA A 458 2.01 15.93 16.30
C ALA A 458 1.53 14.58 16.83
N HIS A 459 1.58 13.57 15.98
CA HIS A 459 1.26 12.20 16.34
C HIS A 459 2.46 11.30 16.05
N ARG A 460 2.51 10.18 16.74
CA ARG A 460 3.49 9.11 16.50
C ARG A 460 2.75 7.79 16.35
N THR A 461 3.38 6.86 15.63
CA THR A 461 2.88 5.49 15.49
C THR A 461 2.51 4.87 16.82
N GLN A 462 1.36 4.23 16.90
CA GLN A 462 0.85 3.58 18.11
C GLN A 462 1.47 2.20 18.40
N ARG A 463 2.49 1.77 17.63
CA ARG A 463 3.18 0.51 17.93
C ARG A 463 3.71 0.51 19.36
N ALA A 464 3.48 -0.59 20.08
CA ALA A 464 4.07 -0.76 21.40
C ALA A 464 5.59 -0.78 21.27
N ALA A 465 6.25 0.18 21.92
CA ALA A 465 7.70 0.22 21.94
C ALA A 465 8.27 -1.01 22.66
N THR A 466 9.33 -1.59 22.09
CA THR A 466 10.12 -2.63 22.74
C THR A 466 11.08 -1.96 23.71
N GLU A 467 11.03 -2.33 24.99
CA GLU A 467 11.98 -1.82 25.98
C GLU A 467 13.34 -2.50 25.81
N VAL A 468 14.36 -1.70 25.52
CA VAL A 468 15.74 -2.17 25.32
C VAL A 468 16.69 -1.40 26.22
N ALA A 469 17.81 -2.04 26.61
CA ALA A 469 18.82 -1.37 27.39
C ALA A 469 19.65 -0.39 26.52
N PRO A 470 20.07 0.78 27.04
CA PRO A 470 21.05 1.60 26.37
C PRO A 470 22.42 0.88 26.26
N GLY A 471 23.17 1.15 25.20
CA GLY A 471 24.44 0.52 24.93
C GLY A 471 24.33 -0.73 24.04
N PRO A 472 25.06 -1.82 24.30
CA PRO A 472 25.09 -2.99 23.42
C PRO A 472 23.72 -3.70 23.33
N LEU A 473 23.21 -3.89 22.12
CA LEU A 473 22.00 -4.65 21.80
C LEU A 473 22.33 -5.71 20.75
N ARG A 474 22.09 -6.96 21.05
CA ARG A 474 22.20 -8.05 20.07
C ARG A 474 20.93 -8.14 19.24
N LEU A 475 21.01 -7.82 17.97
CA LEU A 475 19.97 -8.10 16.97
C LEU A 475 20.23 -9.49 16.39
N ASP A 476 19.22 -10.35 16.44
CA ASP A 476 19.26 -11.69 15.84
C ASP A 476 18.03 -11.87 14.93
N VAL A 477 18.25 -11.93 13.62
CA VAL A 477 17.22 -12.34 12.67
C VAL A 477 17.35 -13.84 12.48
N VAL A 478 16.34 -14.57 12.93
CA VAL A 478 16.31 -16.04 12.86
C VAL A 478 15.61 -16.43 11.55
N PHE A 479 16.31 -17.14 10.69
CA PHE A 479 15.75 -17.75 9.49
C PHE A 479 15.91 -19.28 9.58
N SER A 480 14.84 -20.00 9.28
CA SER A 480 14.86 -21.44 9.09
C SER A 480 14.39 -21.73 7.67
N ALA A 481 15.24 -22.34 6.87
CA ALA A 481 14.84 -22.75 5.54
C ALA A 481 13.66 -23.75 5.62
N PRO A 482 12.68 -23.63 4.70
CA PRO A 482 11.58 -24.58 4.59
C PRO A 482 12.04 -26.03 4.47
N SER A 483 11.12 -26.96 4.76
CA SER A 483 11.41 -28.40 4.64
C SER A 483 11.81 -28.74 3.20
N GLY A 484 12.94 -29.41 3.02
CA GLY A 484 13.48 -29.76 1.69
C GLY A 484 14.31 -28.65 1.04
N GLN A 485 14.58 -27.56 1.75
CA GLN A 485 15.43 -26.48 1.27
C GLN A 485 16.61 -26.25 2.22
N LYS A 486 17.67 -25.64 1.71
CA LYS A 486 18.84 -25.20 2.49
C LYS A 486 19.38 -23.87 1.99
N LEU A 487 20.03 -23.12 2.87
CA LEU A 487 20.87 -21.98 2.47
C LEU A 487 21.99 -22.48 1.55
N ASP A 488 22.17 -21.83 0.39
CA ASP A 488 23.18 -22.20 -0.59
C ASP A 488 24.18 -21.05 -0.78
N GLU A 489 25.38 -21.24 -0.27
CA GLU A 489 26.47 -20.24 -0.31
C GLU A 489 27.45 -20.50 -1.47
N ARG A 490 27.18 -21.44 -2.37
CA ARG A 490 28.10 -21.80 -3.47
C ARG A 490 28.42 -20.66 -4.42
N TYR A 491 27.52 -19.68 -4.54
CA TYR A 491 27.62 -18.56 -5.47
C TYR A 491 27.72 -17.20 -4.78
N GLY A 492 27.91 -17.19 -3.46
CA GLY A 492 28.01 -15.99 -2.63
C GLY A 492 27.16 -16.09 -1.37
N PRO A 493 27.12 -15.02 -0.54
CA PRO A 493 26.29 -15.00 0.65
C PRO A 493 24.82 -15.13 0.27
N SER A 494 24.11 -16.08 0.91
CA SER A 494 22.66 -16.30 0.70
C SER A 494 21.81 -15.48 1.67
N THR A 495 22.41 -14.62 2.48
CA THR A 495 21.71 -13.78 3.44
C THR A 495 22.19 -12.32 3.37
N ARG A 496 21.28 -11.40 3.71
CA ARG A 496 21.58 -9.97 3.80
C ARG A 496 20.78 -9.37 4.96
N LEU A 497 21.41 -8.50 5.72
CA LEU A 497 20.79 -7.74 6.80
C LEU A 497 21.15 -6.27 6.63
N LEU A 498 20.15 -5.40 6.58
CA LEU A 498 20.30 -3.94 6.57
C LEU A 498 19.68 -3.40 7.86
N VAL A 499 20.40 -2.50 8.54
CA VAL A 499 19.92 -1.87 9.78
C VAL A 499 20.14 -0.36 9.69
N SER A 500 19.11 0.40 10.04
CA SER A 500 19.18 1.84 10.24
C SER A 500 18.29 2.26 11.42
N SER A 501 18.21 3.54 11.73
CA SER A 501 17.36 4.04 12.81
C SER A 501 16.81 5.42 12.53
N THR A 502 15.66 5.71 13.14
CA THR A 502 15.12 7.06 13.26
C THR A 502 14.92 7.40 14.75
N PRO A 503 15.55 8.45 15.29
CA PRO A 503 16.54 9.29 14.61
C PRO A 503 17.87 8.54 14.34
N PRO A 504 18.69 8.97 13.38
CA PRO A 504 19.96 8.30 13.07
C PRO A 504 20.91 8.19 14.26
N GLU A 505 20.87 9.16 15.18
CA GLU A 505 21.69 9.24 16.38
C GLU A 505 21.35 8.14 17.42
N LEU A 506 20.23 7.43 17.26
CA LEU A 506 19.88 6.29 18.10
C LEU A 506 20.91 5.17 17.99
N LEU A 507 21.53 4.98 16.80
CA LEU A 507 22.58 3.99 16.57
C LEU A 507 23.96 4.65 16.56
N LEU A 508 24.77 4.37 17.57
CA LEU A 508 26.18 4.75 17.60
C LEU A 508 27.04 3.83 16.72
N SER A 509 26.63 2.57 16.56
CA SER A 509 27.27 1.61 15.64
C SER A 509 26.32 0.46 15.30
N GLY A 510 26.64 -0.26 14.22
CA GLY A 510 25.86 -1.42 13.74
C GLY A 510 24.87 -1.10 12.63
N SER A 511 24.79 0.16 12.16
CA SER A 511 24.01 0.53 10.97
C SER A 511 24.65 0.03 9.67
N GLY A 512 23.86 0.00 8.58
CA GLY A 512 24.29 -0.39 7.25
C GLY A 512 24.02 -1.85 6.89
N ALA A 513 24.51 -2.27 5.72
CA ALA A 513 24.30 -3.62 5.19
C ALA A 513 25.41 -4.60 5.61
N ASP A 514 25.03 -5.86 5.80
CA ASP A 514 25.94 -6.99 6.04
C ASP A 514 25.29 -8.29 5.53
N THR A 515 26.06 -9.36 5.53
CA THR A 515 25.57 -10.70 5.14
C THR A 515 25.14 -11.55 6.33
N ASP A 516 25.61 -11.25 7.55
CA ASP A 516 25.21 -11.95 8.75
C ASP A 516 23.84 -11.48 9.24
N LEU A 517 22.92 -12.43 9.47
CA LEU A 517 21.58 -12.17 10.02
C LEU A 517 21.61 -11.81 11.53
N SER A 518 22.76 -11.86 12.17
CA SER A 518 22.95 -11.46 13.57
C SER A 518 23.97 -10.33 13.66
N ARG A 519 23.65 -9.29 14.44
CA ARG A 519 24.50 -8.10 14.55
C ARG A 519 24.51 -7.52 15.97
N GLU A 520 25.65 -7.02 16.38
CA GLU A 520 25.77 -6.18 17.57
C GLU A 520 25.50 -4.72 17.18
N LEU A 521 24.51 -4.13 17.79
CA LEU A 521 24.18 -2.71 17.71
C LEU A 521 24.64 -2.00 18.98
N VAL A 522 24.94 -0.72 18.89
CA VAL A 522 25.21 0.10 20.09
C VAL A 522 24.23 1.26 20.08
N LEU A 523 23.30 1.24 21.03
CA LEU A 523 22.28 2.26 21.19
C LEU A 523 22.79 3.45 22.00
N ASN A 524 22.46 4.65 21.56
CA ASN A 524 22.81 5.90 22.22
C ASN A 524 21.88 6.16 23.41
N GLY A 525 22.42 6.07 24.62
CA GLY A 525 21.65 6.31 25.86
C GLY A 525 21.13 7.75 26.04
N GLU A 526 21.55 8.71 25.21
CA GLU A 526 21.03 10.07 25.21
C GLU A 526 19.71 10.20 24.42
N VAL A 527 19.39 9.21 23.58
CA VAL A 527 18.14 9.12 22.82
C VAL A 527 17.17 8.22 23.58
N ALA A 528 16.12 8.79 24.13
CA ALA A 528 15.20 8.04 24.99
C ALA A 528 14.36 6.99 24.24
N GLU A 529 13.99 7.29 22.99
CA GLU A 529 13.16 6.42 22.14
C GLU A 529 13.43 6.67 20.66
N GLY A 530 13.10 5.70 19.81
CA GLY A 530 13.21 5.80 18.37
C GLY A 530 12.75 4.53 17.69
N VAL A 531 13.07 4.39 16.41
CA VAL A 531 12.71 3.21 15.62
C VAL A 531 13.96 2.58 15.02
N LEU A 532 14.10 1.27 15.19
CA LEU A 532 15.08 0.47 14.47
C LEU A 532 14.42 -0.06 13.19
N HIS A 533 14.97 0.30 12.04
CA HIS A 533 14.58 -0.24 10.74
C HIS A 533 15.50 -1.42 10.44
N VAL A 534 14.89 -2.58 10.24
CA VAL A 534 15.61 -3.82 9.96
C VAL A 534 15.02 -4.42 8.70
N SER A 535 15.84 -4.62 7.68
CA SER A 535 15.49 -5.37 6.47
C SER A 535 16.38 -6.62 6.40
N ALA A 536 15.78 -7.78 6.30
CA ALA A 536 16.52 -9.02 6.17
C ALA A 536 16.06 -9.85 4.97
N MET A 537 17.01 -10.47 4.31
CA MET A 537 16.80 -11.36 3.18
C MET A 537 17.58 -12.65 3.39
N ALA A 538 16.96 -13.78 3.05
CA ALA A 538 17.62 -15.08 2.97
C ALA A 538 17.18 -15.82 1.69
N ALA A 539 18.12 -16.47 1.00
CA ALA A 539 17.83 -17.31 -0.14
C ALA A 539 18.05 -18.78 0.23
N SER A 540 17.01 -19.60 0.13
CA SER A 540 17.10 -21.04 0.28
C SER A 540 16.85 -21.76 -1.05
N CYS A 541 17.59 -22.83 -1.32
CA CYS A 541 17.47 -23.60 -2.54
C CYS A 541 17.10 -25.04 -2.23
N ASP A 542 16.46 -25.73 -3.18
CA ASP A 542 16.08 -27.13 -3.05
C ASP A 542 17.27 -28.00 -2.61
N ASP A 543 17.07 -28.83 -1.59
CA ASP A 543 18.07 -29.76 -1.05
C ASP A 543 17.85 -31.19 -1.54
N ASP A 544 17.58 -31.34 -2.85
CA ASP A 544 17.48 -32.63 -3.48
C ASP A 544 18.73 -32.89 -4.32
N PRO A 545 19.55 -33.91 -3.99
CA PRO A 545 20.77 -34.23 -4.74
C PRO A 545 20.51 -34.77 -6.15
N GLU A 546 19.27 -35.14 -6.48
CA GLU A 546 18.90 -35.60 -7.81
C GLU A 546 18.54 -34.46 -8.77
N ILE A 547 18.35 -33.26 -8.28
CA ILE A 547 18.04 -32.07 -9.08
C ILE A 547 19.36 -31.41 -9.56
N GLU A 548 19.58 -31.46 -10.88
CA GLU A 548 20.80 -30.88 -11.49
C GLU A 548 20.84 -29.32 -11.36
N PHE A 549 19.67 -28.68 -11.39
CA PHE A 549 19.51 -27.22 -11.23
C PHE A 549 18.45 -26.92 -10.15
N PRO A 550 18.84 -26.84 -8.87
CA PRO A 550 17.90 -26.55 -7.78
C PRO A 550 17.31 -25.15 -7.90
N ALA A 551 16.00 -25.05 -7.72
CA ALA A 551 15.34 -23.75 -7.62
C ALA A 551 15.74 -23.06 -6.31
N CYS A 552 15.94 -21.74 -6.37
CA CYS A 552 16.22 -20.94 -5.18
C CYS A 552 15.08 -19.98 -4.91
N HIS A 553 14.68 -19.87 -3.65
CA HIS A 553 13.60 -19.06 -3.16
C HIS A 553 14.17 -17.95 -2.30
N VAL A 554 13.73 -16.73 -2.52
CA VAL A 554 14.15 -15.55 -1.73
C VAL A 554 13.06 -15.24 -0.71
N HIS A 555 13.48 -15.09 0.54
CA HIS A 555 12.65 -14.71 1.67
C HIS A 555 13.14 -13.34 2.15
N GLN A 556 12.26 -12.35 2.13
CA GLN A 556 12.59 -11.00 2.60
C GLN A 556 11.51 -10.49 3.54
N GLN A 557 11.93 -9.74 4.54
CA GLN A 557 11.02 -9.06 5.46
C GLN A 557 11.67 -7.81 6.02
N ASP A 558 10.83 -6.77 6.19
CA ASP A 558 11.19 -5.48 6.77
C ASP A 558 10.45 -5.27 8.08
N TRP A 559 11.15 -4.72 9.09
CA TRP A 559 10.59 -4.39 10.38
C TRP A 559 10.94 -2.95 10.75
N GLY A 560 9.95 -2.17 11.15
CA GLY A 560 10.14 -0.96 11.92
C GLY A 560 9.86 -1.27 13.38
N VAL A 561 10.88 -1.41 14.21
CA VAL A 561 10.75 -1.77 15.63
C VAL A 561 10.89 -0.52 16.49
N PRO A 562 9.80 0.06 17.02
CA PRO A 562 9.90 1.14 17.98
C PRO A 562 10.60 0.64 19.22
N VAL A 563 11.60 1.37 19.68
CA VAL A 563 12.36 1.03 20.89
C VAL A 563 12.31 2.18 21.89
N ARG A 564 12.21 1.84 23.16
CA ARG A 564 12.38 2.77 24.27
C ARG A 564 13.56 2.30 25.11
N LEU A 565 14.51 3.20 25.33
CA LEU A 565 15.70 2.88 26.12
C LEU A 565 15.36 3.01 27.60
N THR A 566 15.45 1.89 28.32
CA THR A 566 15.18 1.82 29.76
C THR A 566 16.28 1.04 30.48
N GLU A 567 16.64 1.48 31.69
CA GLU A 567 17.54 0.69 32.56
C GLU A 567 16.86 -0.66 32.89
N GLY A 568 17.47 -1.75 32.48
CA GLY A 568 16.91 -3.11 32.65
C GLY A 568 16.09 -3.62 31.47
N GLY A 569 16.00 -2.86 30.38
CA GLY A 569 15.43 -3.31 29.12
C GLY A 569 16.18 -4.48 28.49
N ALA A 570 15.62 -5.07 27.44
CA ALA A 570 16.24 -6.22 26.78
C ALA A 570 17.58 -5.84 26.15
N SER A 571 18.57 -6.73 26.28
CA SER A 571 19.87 -6.63 25.59
C SER A 571 19.91 -7.46 24.29
N ARG A 572 18.79 -8.08 23.92
CA ARG A 572 18.66 -8.89 22.72
C ARG A 572 17.31 -8.62 22.05
N LEU A 573 17.32 -8.45 20.75
CA LEU A 573 16.15 -8.25 19.90
C LEU A 573 16.08 -9.39 18.88
N PRO A 574 15.28 -10.43 19.12
CA PRO A 574 15.05 -11.47 18.13
C PRO A 574 13.94 -11.05 17.17
N LEU A 575 14.18 -11.25 15.86
CA LEU A 575 13.20 -11.15 14.79
C LEU A 575 13.17 -12.48 14.05
N VAL A 576 12.03 -12.87 13.50
CA VAL A 576 11.89 -14.12 12.75
C VAL A 576 11.62 -13.77 11.30
N LEU A 577 12.56 -14.13 10.42
CA LEU A 577 12.35 -14.11 8.97
C LEU A 577 11.68 -15.43 8.59
N ALA A 578 10.41 -15.37 8.20
CA ALA A 578 9.67 -16.56 7.80
C ALA A 578 10.15 -17.03 6.43
N GLY A 579 10.50 -18.32 6.33
CA GLY A 579 10.64 -19.00 5.04
C GLY A 579 9.25 -19.31 4.49
N MET A 580 9.00 -19.01 3.23
CA MET A 580 7.80 -19.53 2.54
C MET A 580 7.99 -21.03 2.27
N GLU A 581 7.05 -21.86 2.72
CA GLU A 581 6.94 -23.28 2.29
C GLU A 581 6.12 -23.42 1.01
#